data_293e217e3d812f901d8fed53ca99bb81
#
_entry.id   293e217e3d812f901d8fed53ca99bb81
#
_cell.length_a   1.000
_cell.length_b   1.000
_cell.length_c   1.000
_cell.angle_alpha   90.00
_cell.angle_beta   90.00
_cell.angle_gamma   90.00
#
_symmetry.space_group_name_H-M   'P 1'
#
loop_
_entity.id
_entity.type
_entity.pdbx_description
1 polymer ?
#
loop_
_entity_poly.entity_id
_entity_poly.type
_entity_poly.pdbx_seq_one_letter_code
_entity_poly.pdbx_strand_id
1 'polypeptide(L)' 'MESDFRFDIARRGYDRAQVDAYLDLLASGPASDAPPVFDIVRRGYDRAQVDARVEQLRSGGRGR' A
#
# COMPACT_ATOMS: atom_id res chain seq x y z
N MET A 1 -21.79 0.66 -7.17
CA MET A 1 -20.98 0.43 -7.55
C MET A 1 -19.96 0.12 -6.73
N GLU A 2 -19.34 -0.72 -6.79
CA GLU A 2 -18.44 -0.98 -5.99
C GLU A 2 -17.23 -0.33 -6.28
N SER A 3 -16.39 -0.13 -5.44
CA SER A 3 -15.21 0.54 -5.68
C SER A 3 -14.08 -0.43 -5.88
N ASP A 4 -13.15 -0.09 -6.71
CA ASP A 4 -12.02 -0.94 -6.95
C ASP A 4 -10.87 -0.53 -6.07
N PHE A 5 -11.07 0.39 -5.18
CA PHE A 5 -9.98 0.85 -4.35
C PHE A 5 -9.69 -0.15 -3.25
N ARG A 6 -8.43 -0.40 -3.00
CA ARG A 6 -8.03 -1.30 -1.94
C ARG A 6 -8.18 -0.66 -0.57
N PHE A 7 -8.15 0.66 -0.53
CA PHE A 7 -8.27 1.39 0.69
C PHE A 7 -9.19 2.56 0.47
N ASP A 8 -9.59 3.20 1.54
CA ASP A 8 -10.44 4.36 1.44
C ASP A 8 -9.64 5.49 0.80
N ILE A 9 -10.31 6.37 0.13
CA ILE A 9 -9.66 7.53 -0.47
C ILE A 9 -9.73 8.67 0.51
N ALA A 10 -8.59 9.30 0.71
CA ALA A 10 -8.49 10.40 1.65
C ALA A 10 -7.82 11.58 0.98
N ARG A 11 -8.04 12.75 1.55
CA ARG A 11 -7.40 13.91 1.07
C ARG A 11 -5.99 13.79 1.49
N ARG A 12 -5.07 14.06 0.63
CA ARG A 12 -3.67 13.90 0.94
C ARG A 12 -3.32 12.50 1.31
N GLY A 13 -3.61 11.59 0.46
CA GLY A 13 -3.26 10.19 0.66
C GLY A 13 -2.11 9.81 -0.24
N TYR A 14 -1.72 8.54 -0.16
CA TYR A 14 -0.65 8.03 -0.98
C TYR A 14 -1.12 7.83 -2.42
N ASP A 15 -0.23 8.05 -3.35
CA ASP A 15 -0.53 7.88 -4.77
C ASP A 15 -1.00 6.45 -5.01
N ARG A 16 -2.17 6.28 -5.57
CA ARG A 16 -2.77 4.96 -5.74
C ARG A 16 -1.96 4.04 -6.64
N ALA A 17 -1.47 4.58 -7.73
CA ALA A 17 -0.70 3.76 -8.65
C ALA A 17 0.57 3.23 -7.98
N GLN A 18 1.23 4.06 -7.20
CA GLN A 18 2.43 3.64 -6.52
C GLN A 18 2.15 2.60 -5.47
N VAL A 19 1.06 2.77 -4.73
CA VAL A 19 0.70 1.81 -3.70
C VAL A 19 0.34 0.48 -4.34
N ASP A 20 -0.46 0.51 -5.38
CA ASP A 20 -0.89 -0.71 -6.06
C ASP A 20 0.31 -1.47 -6.60
N ALA A 21 1.25 -0.76 -7.21
CA ALA A 21 2.42 -1.40 -7.76
C ALA A 21 3.27 -2.04 -6.67
N TYR A 22 3.40 -1.35 -5.55
CA TYR A 22 4.19 -1.88 -4.45
C TYR A 22 3.54 -3.13 -3.84
N LEU A 23 2.23 -3.09 -3.67
CA LEU A 23 1.53 -4.22 -3.11
C LEU A 23 1.60 -5.44 -4.04
N ASP A 24 1.52 -5.18 -5.33
CA ASP A 24 1.62 -6.27 -6.28
C ASP A 24 3.01 -6.88 -6.23
N LEU A 25 4.01 -6.04 -6.05
CA LEU A 25 5.37 -6.52 -5.95
C LEU A 25 5.54 -7.39 -4.72
N LEU A 26 5.00 -6.98 -3.60
CA LEU A 26 5.08 -7.77 -2.39
C LEU A 26 4.37 -9.10 -2.54
N ALA A 27 3.27 -9.10 -3.24
CA ALA A 27 2.50 -10.32 -3.40
C ALA A 27 3.17 -11.30 -4.35
N SER A 28 3.86 -10.79 -5.34
CA SER A 28 4.41 -11.69 -6.33
C SER A 28 5.86 -12.05 -6.16
N GLY A 29 6.55 -11.45 -5.25
CA GLY A 29 7.96 -11.75 -5.13
C GLY A 29 8.49 -11.51 -3.75
N PRO A 30 9.76 -11.66 -3.60
CA PRO A 30 10.39 -11.48 -2.31
C PRO A 30 10.32 -10.02 -1.92
N ALA A 31 10.17 -9.78 -0.66
CA ALA A 31 10.06 -8.45 -0.18
C ALA A 31 11.37 -7.70 -0.37
N SER A 32 11.24 -6.45 -0.67
CA SER A 32 12.40 -5.62 -0.79
C SER A 32 12.79 -5.13 0.59
N ASP A 33 14.04 -4.88 0.79
CA ASP A 33 14.48 -4.39 2.06
C ASP A 33 14.23 -2.89 2.13
N ALA A 34 14.06 -2.25 1.02
CA ALA A 34 13.85 -0.82 1.04
C ALA A 34 12.42 -0.52 1.50
N PRO A 35 12.24 0.51 2.31
CA PRO A 35 10.92 0.87 2.74
C PRO A 35 10.16 1.47 1.58
N PRO A 36 8.85 1.34 1.57
CA PRO A 36 8.07 1.91 0.51
C PRO A 36 8.03 3.43 0.59
N VAL A 37 8.10 4.07 -0.53
CA VAL A 37 8.03 5.51 -0.57
C VAL A 37 6.95 5.87 -1.57
N PHE A 38 5.92 6.54 -1.10
CA PHE A 38 4.83 6.93 -1.97
C PHE A 38 4.67 8.43 -1.91
N ASP A 39 4.31 9.02 -3.03
CA ASP A 39 4.07 10.46 -3.05
C ASP A 39 2.73 10.74 -2.42
N ILE A 40 2.61 11.90 -1.83
CA ILE A 40 1.34 12.32 -1.25
C ILE A 40 0.61 13.13 -2.29
N VAL A 41 -0.60 12.72 -2.61
CA VAL A 41 -1.37 13.41 -3.61
C VAL A 41 -2.66 13.91 -2.98
N ARG A 42 -3.34 14.77 -3.67
CA ARG A 42 -4.54 15.37 -3.16
C ARG A 42 -5.59 14.35 -2.80
N ARG A 43 -5.76 13.35 -3.61
CA ARG A 43 -6.68 12.30 -3.31
C ARG A 43 -6.00 10.99 -3.53
N GLY A 44 -5.69 10.29 -2.50
CA GLY A 44 -5.01 9.01 -2.59
C GLY A 44 -5.52 8.08 -1.53
N TYR A 45 -4.86 6.95 -1.36
CA TYR A 45 -5.25 5.99 -0.38
C TYR A 45 -4.96 6.52 1.02
N ASP A 46 -5.83 6.19 1.95
CA ASP A 46 -5.67 6.58 3.34
C ASP A 46 -4.32 6.06 3.83
N ARG A 47 -3.50 6.96 4.35
CA ARG A 47 -2.14 6.60 4.72
C ARG A 47 -2.09 5.59 5.85
N ALA A 48 -2.95 5.75 6.83
CA ALA A 48 -2.94 4.83 7.96
C ALA A 48 -3.30 3.42 7.52
N GLN A 49 -4.25 3.31 6.61
CA GLN A 49 -4.65 2.00 6.12
C GLN A 49 -3.54 1.36 5.29
N VAL A 50 -2.89 2.16 4.46
CA VAL A 50 -1.82 1.63 3.64
C VAL A 50 -0.65 1.20 4.51
N ASP A 51 -0.28 2.02 5.47
CA ASP A 51 0.84 1.71 6.34
C ASP A 51 0.57 0.42 7.11
N ALA A 52 -0.64 0.25 7.61
CA ALA A 52 -0.98 -0.96 8.36
C ALA A 52 -0.91 -2.18 7.47
N ARG A 53 -1.38 -2.05 6.24
CA ARG A 53 -1.38 -3.18 5.33
C ARG A 53 0.04 -3.57 4.93
N VAL A 54 0.87 -2.58 4.65
CA VAL A 54 2.23 -2.84 4.24
C VAL A 54 2.97 -3.53 5.39
N GLU A 55 2.77 -3.04 6.59
CA GLU A 55 3.42 -3.61 7.73
C GLU A 55 2.96 -5.05 7.90
N GLN A 56 1.69 -5.31 7.75
CA GLN A 56 1.15 -6.62 7.88
C GLN A 56 1.74 -7.58 6.85
N LEU A 57 1.84 -7.13 5.60
CA LEU A 57 2.37 -7.97 4.56
C LEU A 57 3.84 -8.23 4.73
N ARG A 58 4.59 -7.24 5.19
CA ARG A 58 6.01 -7.42 5.35
C ARG A 58 6.36 -8.29 6.52
N SER A 59 5.64 -8.17 7.61
CA SER A 59 5.97 -9.00 8.74
C SER A 59 5.21 -10.30 8.74
N GLY A 60 3.99 -10.29 8.25
CA GLY A 60 3.21 -11.51 8.22
C GLY A 60 3.70 -12.47 7.18
N GLY A 61 4.35 -11.96 6.19
CA GLY A 61 4.81 -12.81 5.13
C GLY A 61 5.80 -13.85 5.58
N ARG A 62 6.42 -13.67 6.74
CA ARG A 62 7.27 -14.59 7.19
C ARG A 62 6.59 -15.55 7.89
N GLY A 63 5.56 -15.55 8.08
CA GLY A 63 4.82 -16.46 8.61
C GLY A 63 5.11 -17.00 9.84
N ARG A 64 4.90 -17.09 10.19
CA ARG A 64 5.05 -17.54 11.09
C ARG A 64 4.74 -18.11 11.31
#